data_cf4d81659eda98f73c776894452481b6
#
_entry.id   cf4d81659eda98f73c776894452481b6
#
_cell.length_a   1.000
_cell.length_b   1.000
_cell.length_c   1.000
_cell.angle_alpha   90.00
_cell.angle_beta   90.00
_cell.angle_gamma   90.00
#
_symmetry.space_group_name_H-M   'P 1'
#
loop_
_entity.id
_entity.type
_entity.pdbx_description
1 polymer ?
#
loop_
_entity_poly.entity_id
_entity_poly.type
_entity_poly.pdbx_seq_one_letter_code
_entity_poly.pdbx_strand_id
1 'polypeptide(L)'
;FKSPLLAEGGGVTVDGEGTIITTDTCFLNKNRNPSWTREEVTRELLETLGGEKVIWLPGNADETETDGHVDGIAVFVAPGVVLIEGADDPTDPWRHIKQANIDALRGQTDAKGREIRMATIPEAEESCVIGDRFCRSYVNCYFVNGGVIMPEYGTPNDSVARQVFQDLFPTCRIRGVHIPNICLGGGGIHCITQQEPA
;
A
#
# COMPACT_ATOMS: atom_id res chain seq x y z
N PHE A 1 13.00 -20.60 -7.50
CA PHE A 1 14.00 -19.67 -6.97
C PHE A 1 13.79 -19.52 -5.46
N LYS A 2 14.86 -19.45 -4.68
CA LYS A 2 14.80 -19.27 -3.22
C LYS A 2 15.64 -18.05 -2.85
N SER A 3 14.98 -16.99 -2.42
CA SER A 3 15.63 -15.80 -1.89
C SER A 3 15.96 -15.97 -0.41
N PRO A 4 17.10 -15.45 0.07
CA PRO A 4 17.40 -15.34 1.50
C PRO A 4 16.71 -14.13 2.15
N LEU A 5 16.12 -13.21 1.37
CA LEU A 5 15.40 -12.06 1.87
C LEU A 5 14.09 -12.50 2.52
N LEU A 6 13.83 -12.06 3.74
CA LEU A 6 12.52 -12.19 4.37
C LEU A 6 11.61 -11.09 3.85
N ALA A 7 10.55 -11.49 3.18
CA ALA A 7 9.59 -10.59 2.53
C ALA A 7 8.17 -11.18 2.61
N GLU A 8 7.21 -10.32 2.78
CA GLU A 8 5.79 -10.65 2.65
C GLU A 8 5.19 -9.91 1.45
N GLY A 9 4.09 -10.44 0.88
CA GLY A 9 3.41 -9.84 -0.26
C GLY A 9 2.96 -8.40 -0.03
N GLY A 10 2.51 -8.07 1.20
CA GLY A 10 2.12 -6.73 1.59
C GLY A 10 3.27 -5.71 1.68
N GLY A 11 4.53 -6.19 1.72
CA GLY A 11 5.72 -5.34 1.76
C GLY A 11 6.07 -4.69 0.41
N VAL A 12 5.46 -5.11 -0.69
CA VAL A 12 5.75 -4.59 -2.04
C VAL A 12 4.48 -4.29 -2.82
N THR A 13 4.54 -3.29 -3.70
CA THR A 13 3.57 -3.10 -4.79
C THR A 13 4.32 -2.89 -6.09
N VAL A 14 3.81 -3.42 -7.19
CA VAL A 14 4.47 -3.42 -8.50
C VAL A 14 3.54 -2.87 -9.58
N ASP A 15 4.12 -2.19 -10.58
CA ASP A 15 3.35 -1.62 -11.71
C ASP A 15 3.19 -2.59 -12.89
N GLY A 16 3.83 -3.75 -12.85
CA GLY A 16 3.88 -4.72 -13.95
C GLY A 16 4.83 -4.33 -15.08
N GLU A 17 5.50 -3.18 -15.01
CA GLU A 17 6.44 -2.68 -16.02
C GLU A 17 7.85 -2.43 -15.45
N GLY A 18 8.16 -3.04 -14.32
CA GLY A 18 9.50 -3.06 -13.72
C GLY A 18 9.69 -2.10 -12.54
N THR A 19 8.64 -1.36 -12.11
CA THR A 19 8.74 -0.51 -10.93
C THR A 19 8.18 -1.21 -9.70
N ILE A 20 8.91 -1.15 -8.60
CA ILE A 20 8.55 -1.69 -7.30
C ILE A 20 8.50 -0.52 -6.31
N ILE A 21 7.48 -0.44 -5.47
CA ILE A 21 7.46 0.44 -4.29
C ILE A 21 7.47 -0.42 -3.03
N THR A 22 8.26 0.00 -2.05
CA THR A 22 8.37 -0.62 -0.73
C THR A 22 8.64 0.42 0.34
N THR A 23 8.77 0.00 1.61
CA THR A 23 9.04 0.90 2.74
C THR A 23 10.34 0.55 3.46
N ASP A 24 11.01 1.57 3.98
CA ASP A 24 12.20 1.41 4.83
C ASP A 24 11.87 0.65 6.11
N THR A 25 10.77 1.02 6.76
CA THR A 25 10.36 0.44 8.05
C THR A 25 10.09 -1.05 7.95
N CYS A 26 9.58 -1.55 6.81
CA CYS A 26 9.31 -2.97 6.62
C CYS A 26 10.60 -3.75 6.35
N PHE A 27 11.24 -3.52 5.21
CA PHE A 27 12.34 -4.40 4.78
C PHE A 27 13.64 -4.24 5.56
N LEU A 28 13.91 -3.04 6.10
CA LEU A 28 15.10 -2.79 6.91
C LEU A 28 14.85 -3.01 8.40
N ASN A 29 13.69 -3.58 8.76
CA ASN A 29 13.35 -3.88 10.14
C ASN A 29 14.25 -4.99 10.71
N LYS A 30 14.59 -4.84 12.00
CA LYS A 30 15.38 -5.83 12.74
C LYS A 30 14.68 -7.19 12.85
N ASN A 31 13.35 -7.20 12.75
CA ASN A 31 12.54 -8.42 12.79
C ASN A 31 12.66 -9.25 11.52
N ARG A 32 13.07 -8.64 10.39
CA ARG A 32 13.14 -9.31 9.08
C ARG A 32 14.57 -9.48 8.60
N ASN A 33 15.23 -8.38 8.29
CA ASN A 33 16.51 -8.40 7.59
C ASN A 33 17.59 -7.60 8.35
N PRO A 34 17.96 -7.99 9.60
CA PRO A 34 18.78 -7.18 10.49
C PRO A 34 20.19 -6.89 9.98
N SER A 35 20.68 -7.67 9.02
CA SER A 35 22.03 -7.55 8.45
C SER A 35 22.04 -7.02 7.02
N TRP A 36 20.87 -6.68 6.44
CA TRP A 36 20.77 -6.22 5.07
C TRP A 36 20.79 -4.70 4.97
N THR A 37 21.53 -4.20 3.99
CA THR A 37 21.47 -2.79 3.59
C THR A 37 20.33 -2.53 2.60
N ARG A 38 19.95 -1.27 2.42
CA ARG A 38 18.96 -0.88 1.41
C ARG A 38 19.39 -1.30 0.00
N GLU A 39 20.67 -1.20 -0.32
CA GLU A 39 21.23 -1.57 -1.61
C GLU A 39 21.14 -3.09 -1.86
N GLU A 40 21.37 -3.90 -0.84
CA GLU A 40 21.24 -5.35 -0.91
C GLU A 40 19.78 -5.77 -1.10
N VAL A 41 18.86 -5.19 -0.31
CA VAL A 41 17.42 -5.44 -0.47
C VAL A 41 16.94 -4.99 -1.86
N THR A 42 17.37 -3.81 -2.33
CA THR A 42 17.02 -3.30 -3.67
C THR A 42 17.44 -4.31 -4.74
N ARG A 43 18.68 -4.76 -4.72
CA ARG A 43 19.20 -5.73 -5.70
C ARG A 43 18.40 -7.04 -5.66
N GLU A 44 18.14 -7.56 -4.47
CA GLU A 44 17.42 -8.83 -4.31
C GLU A 44 15.96 -8.72 -4.81
N LEU A 45 15.28 -7.59 -4.52
CA LEU A 45 13.93 -7.34 -5.03
C LEU A 45 13.91 -7.26 -6.56
N LEU A 46 14.87 -6.55 -7.17
CA LEU A 46 14.98 -6.44 -8.63
C LEU A 46 15.22 -7.81 -9.27
N GLU A 47 16.15 -8.59 -8.73
CA GLU A 47 16.48 -9.93 -9.25
C GLU A 47 15.34 -10.92 -9.07
N THR A 48 14.67 -10.89 -7.91
CA THR A 48 13.62 -11.88 -7.57
C THR A 48 12.29 -11.59 -8.27
N LEU A 49 11.92 -10.32 -8.35
CA LEU A 49 10.62 -9.89 -8.94
C LEU A 49 10.75 -9.47 -10.40
N GLY A 50 11.94 -9.49 -10.98
CA GLY A 50 12.17 -9.05 -12.36
C GLY A 50 11.98 -7.54 -12.55
N GLY A 51 12.24 -6.75 -11.50
CA GLY A 51 12.13 -5.30 -11.53
C GLY A 51 13.35 -4.61 -12.13
N GLU A 52 13.19 -3.33 -12.47
CA GLU A 52 14.24 -2.45 -12.97
C GLU A 52 14.50 -1.27 -12.04
N LYS A 53 13.51 -0.92 -11.20
CA LYS A 53 13.58 0.21 -10.26
C LYS A 53 12.82 -0.07 -8.97
N VAL A 54 13.41 0.31 -7.83
CA VAL A 54 12.74 0.31 -6.53
C VAL A 54 12.61 1.77 -6.05
N ILE A 55 11.41 2.16 -5.66
CA ILE A 55 11.10 3.41 -4.97
C ILE A 55 10.88 3.08 -3.50
N TRP A 56 11.61 3.75 -2.63
CA TRP A 56 11.54 3.56 -1.19
C TRP A 56 10.73 4.67 -0.55
N LEU A 57 9.67 4.30 0.17
CA LEU A 57 8.94 5.21 1.05
C LEU A 57 9.47 5.06 2.49
N PRO A 58 9.41 6.12 3.31
CA PRO A 58 9.76 6.00 4.73
C PRO A 58 9.01 4.91 5.47
N GLY A 59 7.73 4.74 5.14
CA GLY A 59 6.84 3.81 5.84
C GLY A 59 6.19 4.42 7.08
N ASN A 60 5.81 3.56 8.03
CA ASN A 60 5.27 3.94 9.34
C ASN A 60 6.00 3.15 10.43
N ALA A 61 6.89 3.80 11.17
CA ALA A 61 7.68 3.17 12.23
C ALA A 61 6.86 2.85 13.51
N ASP A 62 5.69 3.45 13.65
CA ASP A 62 4.80 3.24 14.80
C ASP A 62 3.79 2.11 14.55
N GLU A 63 3.67 1.65 13.31
CA GLU A 63 2.89 0.46 12.94
C GLU A 63 3.75 -0.79 13.21
N THR A 64 3.33 -1.60 14.19
CA THR A 64 4.10 -2.73 14.71
C THR A 64 3.55 -4.11 14.32
N GLU A 65 2.43 -4.17 13.61
CA GLU A 65 1.82 -5.44 13.18
C GLU A 65 2.57 -6.04 12.00
N THR A 66 2.92 -5.19 11.04
CA THR A 66 3.62 -5.55 9.82
C THR A 66 4.94 -4.80 9.64
N ASP A 67 5.31 -3.93 10.60
CA ASP A 67 6.42 -2.98 10.53
C ASP A 67 6.29 -2.01 9.34
N GLY A 68 5.06 -1.60 9.02
CA GLY A 68 4.80 -0.62 7.98
C GLY A 68 4.82 -1.19 6.56
N HIS A 69 4.06 -2.26 6.31
CA HIS A 69 3.80 -2.76 4.97
C HIS A 69 3.30 -1.66 4.03
N VAL A 70 3.75 -1.68 2.78
CA VAL A 70 3.34 -0.68 1.79
C VAL A 70 1.87 -0.82 1.38
N ASP A 71 1.28 -2.00 1.49
CA ASP A 71 -0.11 -2.28 1.10
C ASP A 71 -1.17 -1.58 1.98
N GLY A 72 -0.76 -1.02 3.12
CA GLY A 72 -1.56 -0.10 3.92
C GLY A 72 -1.32 1.38 3.59
N ILE A 73 -0.31 1.71 2.79
CA ILE A 73 0.17 3.08 2.53
C ILE A 73 -0.06 3.49 1.09
N ALA A 74 0.38 2.67 0.13
CA ALA A 74 0.35 2.98 -1.29
C ALA A 74 0.22 1.73 -2.15
N VAL A 75 -0.44 1.85 -3.31
CA VAL A 75 -0.58 0.76 -4.28
C VAL A 75 -0.54 1.32 -5.70
N PHE A 76 0.11 0.61 -6.62
CA PHE A 76 -0.03 0.90 -8.04
C PHE A 76 -1.43 0.55 -8.54
N VAL A 77 -2.07 1.50 -9.20
CA VAL A 77 -3.39 1.33 -9.82
C VAL A 77 -3.29 1.23 -11.34
N ALA A 78 -2.19 1.70 -11.91
CA ALA A 78 -1.78 1.52 -13.30
C ALA A 78 -0.27 1.84 -13.40
N PRO A 79 0.42 1.47 -14.49
CA PRO A 79 1.79 1.90 -14.71
C PRO A 79 1.95 3.42 -14.60
N GLY A 80 2.85 3.88 -13.73
CA GLY A 80 3.08 5.30 -13.44
C GLY A 80 1.97 6.01 -12.65
N VAL A 81 0.99 5.27 -12.08
CA VAL A 81 -0.08 5.85 -11.25
C VAL A 81 -0.18 5.12 -9.92
N VAL A 82 -0.08 5.85 -8.82
CA VAL A 82 -0.12 5.33 -7.45
C VAL A 82 -1.30 5.93 -6.70
N LEU A 83 -2.09 5.09 -6.07
CA LEU A 83 -3.04 5.46 -5.03
C LEU A 83 -2.31 5.43 -3.69
N ILE A 84 -2.37 6.52 -2.93
CA ILE A 84 -1.66 6.68 -1.66
C ILE A 84 -2.57 7.30 -0.60
N GLU A 85 -2.38 6.94 0.66
CA GLU A 85 -3.10 7.57 1.76
C GLU A 85 -2.86 9.08 1.80
N GLY A 86 -3.95 9.84 1.89
CA GLY A 86 -3.93 11.31 1.94
C GLY A 86 -3.54 11.83 3.32
N ALA A 87 -2.94 13.03 3.36
CA ALA A 87 -2.55 13.75 4.56
C ALA A 87 -3.37 15.04 4.76
N ASP A 88 -4.62 15.05 4.27
CA ASP A 88 -5.44 16.27 4.25
C ASP A 88 -6.14 16.55 5.60
N ASP A 89 -6.33 15.54 6.44
CA ASP A 89 -6.93 15.73 7.77
C ASP A 89 -5.91 16.35 8.74
N PRO A 90 -6.12 17.61 9.19
CA PRO A 90 -5.20 18.26 10.13
C PRO A 90 -5.26 17.66 11.55
N THR A 91 -6.28 16.86 11.85
CA THR A 91 -6.47 16.23 13.16
C THR A 91 -5.88 14.82 13.23
N ASP A 92 -5.48 14.26 12.10
CA ASP A 92 -4.87 12.95 12.04
C ASP A 92 -3.48 12.94 12.71
N PRO A 93 -3.28 12.17 13.77
CA PRO A 93 -1.98 12.08 14.45
C PRO A 93 -0.87 11.55 13.56
N TRP A 94 -1.21 10.75 12.53
CA TRP A 94 -0.28 10.15 11.58
C TRP A 94 -0.06 11.00 10.32
N ARG A 95 -0.66 12.19 10.25
CA ARG A 95 -0.57 13.10 9.11
C ARG A 95 0.86 13.35 8.65
N HIS A 96 1.80 13.52 9.60
CA HIS A 96 3.20 13.79 9.29
C HIS A 96 3.89 12.59 8.61
N ILE A 97 3.54 11.36 8.98
CA ILE A 97 4.04 10.12 8.37
C ILE A 97 3.47 9.97 6.94
N LYS A 98 2.17 10.18 6.78
CA LYS A 98 1.52 10.16 5.45
C LYS A 98 2.13 11.20 4.52
N GLN A 99 2.35 12.42 5.02
CA GLN A 99 2.99 13.48 4.26
C GLN A 99 4.42 13.11 3.85
N ALA A 100 5.21 12.48 4.72
CA ALA A 100 6.56 12.04 4.40
C ALA A 100 6.57 10.98 3.27
N ASN A 101 5.62 10.04 3.27
CA ASN A 101 5.46 9.05 2.20
C ASN A 101 5.05 9.71 0.87
N ILE A 102 4.13 10.68 0.90
CA ILE A 102 3.74 11.47 -0.28
C ILE A 102 4.95 12.25 -0.83
N ASP A 103 5.72 12.91 0.03
CA ASP A 103 6.88 13.71 -0.36
C ASP A 103 7.99 12.85 -0.96
N ALA A 104 8.19 11.63 -0.44
CA ALA A 104 9.16 10.68 -0.96
C ALA A 104 8.80 10.18 -2.38
N LEU A 105 7.50 10.13 -2.69
CA LEU A 105 7.02 9.71 -4.01
C LEU A 105 6.97 10.87 -5.02
N ARG A 106 6.90 12.12 -4.54
CA ARG A 106 6.78 13.32 -5.39
C ARG A 106 8.00 13.49 -6.28
N GLY A 107 7.76 13.68 -7.59
CA GLY A 107 8.80 13.84 -8.60
C GLY A 107 9.60 12.58 -8.94
N GLN A 108 9.20 11.44 -8.37
CA GLN A 108 9.76 10.16 -8.80
C GLN A 108 9.29 9.80 -10.21
N THR A 109 10.08 8.97 -10.88
CA THR A 109 9.71 8.36 -12.15
C THR A 109 9.60 6.84 -11.99
N ASP A 110 8.81 6.20 -12.82
CA ASP A 110 8.81 4.74 -12.93
C ASP A 110 10.05 4.20 -13.67
N ALA A 111 10.12 2.89 -13.85
CA ALA A 111 11.21 2.21 -14.55
C ALA A 111 11.31 2.61 -16.05
N LYS A 112 10.24 3.14 -16.63
CA LYS A 112 10.20 3.60 -18.03
C LYS A 112 10.44 5.12 -18.16
N GLY A 113 10.76 5.80 -17.04
CA GLY A 113 11.03 7.24 -17.00
C GLY A 113 9.80 8.14 -16.99
N ARG A 114 8.58 7.59 -16.84
CA ARG A 114 7.35 8.39 -16.67
C ARG A 114 7.26 8.93 -15.26
N GLU A 115 6.92 10.19 -15.11
CA GLU A 115 6.66 10.76 -13.79
C GLU A 115 5.48 10.05 -13.10
N ILE A 116 5.67 9.68 -11.83
CA ILE A 116 4.63 9.06 -11.01
C ILE A 116 3.53 10.08 -10.72
N ARG A 117 2.31 9.75 -11.11
CA ARG A 117 1.11 10.49 -10.74
C ARG A 117 0.50 9.86 -9.49
N MET A 118 0.14 10.70 -8.53
CA MET A 118 -0.49 10.28 -7.30
C MET A 118 -1.97 10.64 -7.30
N ALA A 119 -2.80 9.69 -6.86
CA ALA A 119 -4.16 9.93 -6.40
C ALA A 119 -4.17 9.69 -4.88
N THR A 120 -4.82 10.56 -4.14
CA THR A 120 -4.95 10.40 -2.68
C THR A 120 -6.31 9.81 -2.31
N ILE A 121 -6.35 9.05 -1.22
CA ILE A 121 -7.55 8.46 -0.64
C ILE A 121 -7.52 8.68 0.88
N PRO A 122 -8.64 9.05 1.53
CA PRO A 122 -8.67 9.15 2.99
C PRO A 122 -8.57 7.75 3.63
N GLU A 123 -8.31 7.70 4.93
CA GLU A 123 -8.63 6.53 5.75
C GLU A 123 -10.10 6.55 6.21
N ALA A 124 -10.57 5.42 6.73
CA ALA A 124 -11.82 5.39 7.47
C ALA A 124 -11.70 6.20 8.77
N GLU A 125 -12.82 6.76 9.23
CA GLU A 125 -12.84 7.59 10.43
C GLU A 125 -12.46 6.80 11.68
N GLU A 126 -11.82 7.48 12.64
CA GLU A 126 -11.43 6.94 13.93
C GLU A 126 -12.59 6.28 14.68
N SER A 127 -13.80 6.76 14.47
CA SER A 127 -15.02 6.25 15.09
C SER A 127 -15.32 4.78 14.79
N CYS A 128 -14.73 4.21 13.73
CA CYS A 128 -14.91 2.80 13.40
C CYS A 128 -13.91 1.87 14.10
N VAL A 129 -12.89 2.41 14.76
CA VAL A 129 -11.82 1.62 15.36
C VAL A 129 -12.33 0.78 16.54
N ILE A 130 -12.01 -0.51 16.52
CA ILE A 130 -12.32 -1.46 17.59
C ILE A 130 -10.99 -2.14 17.98
N GLY A 131 -10.50 -1.86 19.19
CA GLY A 131 -9.22 -2.41 19.67
C GLY A 131 -7.99 -1.70 19.11
N ASP A 132 -6.81 -2.18 19.49
CA ASP A 132 -5.54 -1.49 19.29
C ASP A 132 -4.87 -1.75 17.92
N ARG A 133 -5.39 -2.71 17.14
CA ARG A 133 -4.79 -3.23 15.89
C ARG A 133 -5.70 -3.07 14.67
N PHE A 134 -6.49 -2.06 14.63
CA PHE A 134 -7.52 -1.90 13.61
C PHE A 134 -6.96 -1.25 12.34
N CYS A 135 -6.96 -1.99 11.22
CA CYS A 135 -6.64 -1.43 9.91
C CYS A 135 -7.78 -0.56 9.37
N ARG A 136 -7.48 0.68 8.98
CA ARG A 136 -8.45 1.66 8.43
C ARG A 136 -8.21 2.01 6.97
N SER A 137 -7.22 1.36 6.34
CA SER A 137 -6.75 1.75 5.02
C SER A 137 -7.64 1.23 3.89
N TYR A 138 -8.18 2.12 3.06
CA TYR A 138 -8.83 1.76 1.79
C TYR A 138 -7.83 1.34 0.72
N VAL A 139 -6.54 1.67 0.87
CA VAL A 139 -5.46 1.21 -0.02
C VAL A 139 -5.31 -0.30 0.05
N ASN A 140 -5.64 -0.91 1.20
CA ASN A 140 -5.61 -2.36 1.40
C ASN A 140 -6.79 -3.06 0.71
N CYS A 141 -6.97 -2.77 -0.58
CA CYS A 141 -7.99 -3.31 -1.48
C CYS A 141 -7.42 -4.45 -2.34
N TYR A 142 -8.28 -5.09 -3.12
CA TYR A 142 -7.84 -6.16 -4.02
C TYR A 142 -8.34 -5.92 -5.45
N PHE A 143 -7.41 -5.92 -6.41
CA PHE A 143 -7.72 -5.78 -7.83
C PHE A 143 -8.00 -7.13 -8.45
N VAL A 144 -9.13 -7.22 -9.14
CA VAL A 144 -9.56 -8.41 -9.90
C VAL A 144 -9.82 -8.03 -11.35
N ASN A 145 -9.91 -9.01 -12.23
CA ASN A 145 -10.23 -8.77 -13.64
C ASN A 145 -11.57 -8.02 -13.78
N GLY A 146 -11.50 -6.76 -14.22
CA GLY A 146 -12.65 -5.90 -14.43
C GLY A 146 -13.26 -5.29 -13.16
N GLY A 147 -12.57 -5.33 -12.02
CA GLY A 147 -13.10 -4.76 -10.78
C GLY A 147 -12.09 -4.50 -9.68
N VAL A 148 -12.59 -3.83 -8.64
CA VAL A 148 -11.88 -3.60 -7.37
C VAL A 148 -12.77 -4.04 -6.23
N ILE A 149 -12.22 -4.84 -5.33
CA ILE A 149 -12.84 -5.19 -4.04
C ILE A 149 -12.22 -4.25 -3.00
N MET A 150 -13.00 -3.29 -2.53
CA MET A 150 -12.57 -2.31 -1.53
C MET A 150 -13.09 -2.66 -0.14
N PRO A 151 -12.33 -2.40 0.92
CA PRO A 151 -12.84 -2.50 2.28
C PRO A 151 -13.92 -1.43 2.53
N GLU A 152 -14.90 -1.76 3.35
CA GLU A 152 -15.87 -0.83 3.93
C GLU A 152 -15.89 -0.98 5.45
N TYR A 153 -16.00 0.14 6.12
CA TYR A 153 -15.89 0.24 7.58
C TYR A 153 -17.19 0.72 8.23
N GLY A 154 -18.21 1.05 7.43
CA GLY A 154 -19.49 1.61 7.89
C GLY A 154 -19.41 3.10 8.23
N THR A 155 -18.48 3.83 7.63
CA THR A 155 -18.25 5.26 7.87
C THR A 155 -18.53 6.11 6.63
N PRO A 156 -18.74 7.43 6.76
CA PRO A 156 -18.93 8.34 5.62
C PRO A 156 -17.82 8.24 4.57
N ASN A 157 -16.56 8.00 4.98
CA ASN A 157 -15.43 7.88 4.07
C ASN A 157 -15.51 6.67 3.13
N ASP A 158 -16.34 5.66 3.42
CA ASP A 158 -16.61 4.56 2.47
C ASP A 158 -17.13 5.12 1.11
N SER A 159 -17.99 6.13 1.16
CA SER A 159 -18.52 6.77 -0.05
C SER A 159 -17.46 7.57 -0.79
N VAL A 160 -16.59 8.27 -0.07
CA VAL A 160 -15.48 9.04 -0.63
C VAL A 160 -14.47 8.10 -1.30
N ALA A 161 -14.07 7.05 -0.60
CA ALA A 161 -13.15 6.05 -1.13
C ALA A 161 -13.72 5.35 -2.39
N ARG A 162 -14.99 5.01 -2.38
CA ARG A 162 -15.67 4.43 -3.54
C ARG A 162 -15.63 5.38 -4.74
N GLN A 163 -15.83 6.69 -4.53
CA GLN A 163 -15.74 7.67 -5.61
C GLN A 163 -14.32 7.76 -6.18
N VAL A 164 -13.30 7.78 -5.32
CA VAL A 164 -11.89 7.76 -5.76
C VAL A 164 -11.61 6.53 -6.65
N PHE A 165 -12.05 5.34 -6.24
CA PHE A 165 -11.90 4.14 -7.07
C PHE A 165 -12.70 4.23 -8.38
N GLN A 166 -13.89 4.79 -8.40
CA GLN A 166 -14.66 4.97 -9.63
C GLN A 166 -14.01 5.93 -10.61
N ASP A 167 -13.40 7.01 -10.10
CA ASP A 167 -12.67 7.98 -10.92
C ASP A 167 -11.40 7.39 -11.53
N LEU A 168 -10.69 6.55 -10.76
CA LEU A 168 -9.50 5.85 -11.24
C LEU A 168 -9.84 4.70 -12.21
N PHE A 169 -10.98 4.06 -12.03
CA PHE A 169 -11.40 2.86 -12.77
C PHE A 169 -12.82 3.00 -13.33
N PRO A 170 -13.08 3.94 -14.26
CA PRO A 170 -14.44 4.28 -14.71
C PRO A 170 -15.18 3.13 -15.42
N THR A 171 -14.46 2.13 -15.92
CA THR A 171 -15.02 0.95 -16.60
C THR A 171 -15.09 -0.30 -15.72
N CYS A 172 -14.52 -0.25 -14.51
CA CYS A 172 -14.46 -1.38 -13.60
C CYS A 172 -15.64 -1.37 -12.61
N ARG A 173 -15.96 -2.55 -12.09
CA ARG A 173 -16.93 -2.68 -11.00
C ARG A 173 -16.20 -2.45 -9.67
N ILE A 174 -16.70 -1.49 -8.87
CA ILE A 174 -16.23 -1.28 -7.51
C ILE A 174 -17.20 -2.00 -6.55
N ARG A 175 -16.65 -2.96 -5.79
CA ARG A 175 -17.39 -3.73 -4.80
C ARG A 175 -16.85 -3.47 -3.41
N GLY A 176 -17.65 -2.87 -2.54
CA GLY A 176 -17.36 -2.74 -1.13
C GLY A 176 -17.68 -4.02 -0.37
N VAL A 177 -16.84 -4.37 0.55
CA VAL A 177 -17.03 -5.47 1.51
C VAL A 177 -16.83 -4.92 2.91
N HIS A 178 -17.85 -5.05 3.74
CA HIS A 178 -17.77 -4.62 5.13
C HIS A 178 -16.91 -5.60 5.95
N ILE A 179 -15.76 -5.12 6.48
CA ILE A 179 -14.71 -5.99 7.03
C ILE A 179 -14.33 -5.71 8.50
N PRO A 180 -15.24 -5.31 9.40
CA PRO A 180 -14.87 -4.88 10.76
C PRO A 180 -14.16 -5.98 11.56
N ASN A 181 -14.49 -7.26 11.31
CA ASN A 181 -13.87 -8.38 11.99
C ASN A 181 -12.48 -8.74 11.42
N ILE A 182 -12.23 -8.48 10.14
CA ILE A 182 -10.93 -8.71 9.50
C ILE A 182 -9.94 -7.66 10.02
N CYS A 183 -10.39 -6.42 10.08
CA CYS A 183 -9.57 -5.28 10.52
C CYS A 183 -9.01 -5.40 11.93
N LEU A 184 -9.70 -6.14 12.81
CA LEU A 184 -9.23 -6.45 14.18
C LEU A 184 -7.90 -7.24 14.19
N GLY A 185 -7.58 -7.92 13.10
CA GLY A 185 -6.31 -8.61 12.92
C GLY A 185 -5.15 -7.71 12.47
N GLY A 186 -5.38 -6.39 12.33
CA GLY A 186 -4.36 -5.44 11.87
C GLY A 186 -4.21 -5.36 10.35
N GLY A 187 -5.03 -6.06 9.57
CA GLY A 187 -4.98 -6.08 8.11
C GLY A 187 -6.34 -5.86 7.45
N GLY A 188 -6.34 -5.70 6.13
CA GLY A 188 -7.55 -5.54 5.32
C GLY A 188 -7.73 -6.66 4.30
N ILE A 189 -8.35 -6.32 3.16
CA ILE A 189 -8.66 -7.29 2.10
C ILE A 189 -7.39 -7.80 1.41
N HIS A 190 -6.44 -6.92 1.12
CA HIS A 190 -5.18 -7.33 0.47
C HIS A 190 -4.43 -8.36 1.31
N CYS A 191 -4.35 -8.15 2.63
CA CYS A 191 -3.61 -9.01 3.55
C CYS A 191 -4.12 -10.46 3.61
N ILE A 192 -5.39 -10.71 3.26
CA ILE A 192 -6.00 -12.05 3.26
C ILE A 192 -6.19 -12.63 1.87
N THR A 193 -5.63 -11.99 0.85
CA THR A 193 -5.77 -12.41 -0.55
C THR A 193 -4.41 -12.67 -1.19
N GLN A 194 -4.41 -13.46 -2.27
CA GLN A 194 -3.23 -13.73 -3.07
C GLN A 194 -3.64 -13.85 -4.53
N GLN A 195 -2.89 -13.21 -5.43
CA GLN A 195 -3.09 -13.32 -6.86
C GLN A 195 -2.63 -14.71 -7.34
N GLU A 196 -3.47 -15.35 -8.14
CA GLU A 196 -3.12 -16.56 -8.89
C GLU A 196 -3.11 -16.18 -10.38
N PRO A 197 -1.94 -16.02 -11.00
CA PRO A 197 -1.83 -15.73 -12.43
C PRO A 197 -2.40 -16.88 -13.28
N ALA A 198 -3.08 -16.53 -14.39
CA ALA A 198 -3.67 -17.50 -15.32
C ALA A 198 -2.61 -18.23 -16.18
#